data_49d289d01e6d913fb0145501452f29a0
#
_entry.id   49d289d01e6d913fb0145501452f29a0
#
_cell.length_a   1.000
_cell.length_b   1.000
_cell.length_c   1.000
_cell.angle_alpha   90.00
_cell.angle_beta   90.00
_cell.angle_gamma   90.00
#
_symmetry.space_group_name_H-M   'P 1'
#
loop_
_entity.id
_entity.type
_entity.pdbx_description
1 polymer ?
#
loop_
_entity_poly.entity_id
_entity_poly.type
_entity_poly.pdbx_seq_one_letter_code
_entity_poly.pdbx_strand_id
1 'polypeptide(L)'
;MYFVIDSMEGSKIILYIGETNSANKRWKGEHDCKNYLMNYKEALSNNNLSSHQDIRFFLDVPKEVKLRRKLEQQLIYLWLPPFNKETRDRWATTFTNN
;
A
#
# COMPACT_ATOMS: atom_id res chain seq x y z
N MET A 1 -5.84 0.60 -10.67
CA MET A 1 -5.37 1.08 -9.34
C MET A 1 -5.70 0.03 -8.28
N TYR A 2 -4.82 -0.17 -7.35
CA TYR A 2 -5.08 -1.15 -6.30
C TYR A 2 -4.68 -0.59 -4.94
N PHE A 3 -5.29 -1.17 -3.90
CA PHE A 3 -5.05 -0.80 -2.51
C PHE A 3 -4.68 -2.04 -1.73
N VAL A 4 -3.62 -1.96 -0.95
CA VAL A 4 -3.30 -2.99 0.04
C VAL A 4 -3.89 -2.54 1.36
N ILE A 5 -4.79 -3.33 1.90
CA ILE A 5 -5.60 -2.95 3.07
C ILE A 5 -5.37 -3.97 4.17
N ASP A 6 -5.19 -3.48 5.39
CA ASP A 6 -5.17 -4.30 6.59
C ASP A 6 -6.48 -4.12 7.34
N SER A 7 -7.08 -5.22 7.75
CA SER A 7 -8.33 -5.23 8.50
C SER A 7 -8.12 -5.91 9.84
N MET A 8 -8.49 -5.23 10.91
CA MET A 8 -8.39 -5.74 12.28
C MET A 8 -9.57 -5.24 13.09
N GLU A 9 -10.35 -6.17 13.65
CA GLU A 9 -11.45 -5.86 14.58
C GLU A 9 -12.37 -4.73 14.13
N GLY A 10 -12.75 -4.75 12.86
CA GLY A 10 -13.64 -3.73 12.32
C GLY A 10 -12.98 -2.46 11.81
N SER A 11 -11.69 -2.31 12.01
CA SER A 11 -10.92 -1.18 11.51
C SER A 11 -10.17 -1.59 10.25
N LYS A 12 -10.06 -0.64 9.31
CA LYS A 12 -9.33 -0.85 8.06
C LYS A 12 -8.31 0.27 7.86
N ILE A 13 -7.13 -0.13 7.46
CA ILE A 13 -6.03 0.80 7.20
C ILE A 13 -5.51 0.55 5.79
N ILE A 14 -5.35 1.61 5.03
CA ILE A 14 -4.71 1.52 3.72
C ILE A 14 -3.20 1.55 3.92
N LEU A 15 -2.54 0.44 3.59
CA LEU A 15 -1.09 0.32 3.75
C LEU A 15 -0.33 0.82 2.54
N TYR A 16 -0.91 0.66 1.35
CA TYR A 16 -0.24 1.02 0.10
C TYR A 16 -1.27 1.27 -0.99
N ILE A 17 -1.01 2.27 -1.81
CA ILE A 17 -1.80 2.57 -3.00
C ILE A 17 -0.87 2.46 -4.20
N GLY A 18 -1.26 1.64 -5.17
CA GLY A 18 -0.46 1.43 -6.36
C GLY A 18 -1.27 1.51 -7.62
N GLU A 19 -0.58 1.68 -8.71
CA GLU A 19 -1.15 1.69 -10.04
C GLU A 19 -0.42 0.67 -10.88
N THR A 20 -1.17 -0.14 -11.61
CA THR A 20 -0.59 -1.01 -12.61
C THR A 20 -1.32 -0.75 -13.94
N ASN A 21 -0.57 -0.37 -14.93
CA ASN A 21 -1.10 -0.15 -16.28
C ASN A 21 -0.77 -1.30 -17.21
N SER A 22 -0.08 -2.31 -16.70
CA SER A 22 0.24 -3.50 -17.48
C SER A 22 0.47 -4.67 -16.53
N ALA A 23 -0.15 -5.80 -16.84
CA ALA A 23 0.00 -7.02 -16.05
C ALA A 23 1.44 -7.52 -16.02
N ASN A 24 2.25 -7.13 -16.98
CA ASN A 24 3.62 -7.61 -17.11
C ASN A 24 4.66 -6.69 -16.53
N LYS A 25 4.27 -5.50 -16.11
CA LYS A 25 5.22 -4.56 -15.55
C LYS A 25 5.32 -4.72 -14.05
N ARG A 26 6.54 -4.93 -13.60
CA ARG A 26 6.88 -4.89 -12.20
C ARG A 26 7.73 -3.65 -11.97
N TRP A 27 7.39 -2.91 -10.97
CA TRP A 27 8.19 -1.76 -10.61
C TRP A 27 8.68 -1.89 -9.18
N LYS A 28 9.70 -1.10 -8.87
CA LYS A 28 10.40 -1.19 -7.60
C LYS A 28 9.48 -0.98 -6.39
N GLY A 29 8.52 -0.07 -6.51
CA GLY A 29 7.59 0.20 -5.41
C GLY A 29 6.76 -1.01 -5.02
N GLU A 30 6.39 -1.84 -5.98
CA GLU A 30 5.64 -3.07 -5.68
C GLU A 30 6.51 -4.07 -4.91
N HIS A 31 7.78 -4.22 -5.28
CA HIS A 31 8.70 -5.09 -4.56
C HIS A 31 8.93 -4.61 -3.14
N ASP A 32 9.12 -3.31 -2.95
CA ASP A 32 9.30 -2.74 -1.63
C ASP A 32 8.07 -2.98 -0.77
N CYS A 33 6.87 -2.79 -1.33
CA CYS A 33 5.62 -3.04 -0.62
C CYS A 33 5.52 -4.49 -0.15
N LYS A 34 5.90 -5.45 -0.98
CA LYS A 34 5.87 -6.86 -0.60
C LYS A 34 6.78 -7.14 0.58
N ASN A 35 7.98 -6.56 0.58
CA ASN A 35 8.92 -6.72 1.67
C ASN A 35 8.39 -6.10 2.97
N TYR A 36 7.84 -4.91 2.90
CA TYR A 36 7.27 -4.24 4.06
C TYR A 36 6.10 -5.02 4.62
N LEU A 37 5.27 -5.58 3.74
CA LEU A 37 4.12 -6.36 4.16
C LEU A 37 4.54 -7.65 4.87
N MET A 38 5.59 -8.31 4.39
CA MET A 38 6.13 -9.49 5.06
C MET A 38 6.64 -9.17 6.45
N ASN A 39 7.39 -8.08 6.60
CA ASN A 39 7.90 -7.64 7.88
C ASN A 39 6.76 -7.27 8.83
N TYR A 40 5.71 -6.64 8.31
CA TYR A 40 4.54 -6.26 9.07
C TYR A 40 3.81 -7.49 9.62
N LYS A 41 3.60 -8.50 8.78
CA LYS A 41 2.96 -9.75 9.18
C LYS A 41 3.76 -10.46 10.26
N GLU A 42 5.07 -10.49 10.12
CA GLU A 42 5.95 -11.11 11.10
C GLU A 42 5.87 -10.39 12.44
N ALA A 43 5.88 -9.07 12.43
CA ALA A 43 5.75 -8.29 13.66
C ALA A 43 4.42 -8.52 14.35
N LEU A 44 3.33 -8.62 13.60
CA LEU A 44 2.01 -8.94 14.16
C LEU A 44 2.05 -10.30 14.83
N SER A 45 2.59 -11.31 14.17
CA SER A 45 2.68 -12.67 14.70
C SER A 45 3.51 -12.72 15.97
N ASN A 46 4.64 -12.02 15.99
CA ASN A 46 5.53 -11.99 17.15
C ASN A 46 4.90 -11.33 18.37
N ASN A 47 3.88 -10.50 18.16
CA ASN A 47 3.16 -9.81 19.24
C ASN A 47 1.79 -10.42 19.51
N ASN A 48 1.53 -11.61 19.00
CA ASN A 48 0.26 -12.33 19.16
C ASN A 48 -0.94 -11.53 18.63
N LEU A 49 -0.70 -10.70 17.62
CA LEU A 49 -1.76 -9.95 16.96
C LEU A 49 -2.11 -10.63 15.66
N SER A 50 -3.36 -10.58 15.28
CA SER A 50 -3.80 -11.09 13.99
C SER A 50 -4.60 -10.03 13.26
N SER A 51 -4.37 -9.95 11.96
CA SER A 51 -5.12 -9.08 11.08
C SER A 51 -5.17 -9.73 9.71
N HIS A 52 -5.99 -9.20 8.85
CA HIS A 52 -6.16 -9.71 7.51
C HIS A 52 -5.72 -8.65 6.50
N GLN A 53 -4.75 -9.00 5.66
CA GLN A 53 -4.29 -8.14 4.59
C GLN A 53 -4.88 -8.63 3.28
N ASP A 54 -5.42 -7.73 2.48
CA ASP A 54 -5.88 -8.06 1.15
C ASP A 54 -5.53 -6.95 0.16
N ILE A 55 -5.66 -7.30 -1.12
CA ILE A 55 -5.44 -6.36 -2.21
C ILE A 55 -6.78 -6.16 -2.90
N ARG A 56 -7.19 -4.91 -3.03
CA ARG A 56 -8.43 -4.57 -3.71
C ARG A 56 -8.14 -3.73 -4.93
N PHE A 57 -8.78 -4.06 -6.02
CA PHE A 57 -8.62 -3.36 -7.28
C PHE A 57 -9.80 -2.43 -7.51
N PHE A 58 -9.49 -1.21 -7.88
CA PHE A 58 -10.49 -0.23 -8.24
C PHE A 58 -10.39 0.00 -9.75
N LEU A 59 -11.40 -0.43 -10.47
CA LEU A 59 -11.39 -0.43 -11.93
C LEU A 59 -11.93 0.84 -12.55
N ASP A 60 -12.70 1.59 -11.82
CA ASP A 60 -13.32 2.83 -12.29
C ASP A 60 -12.36 4.01 -12.13
N VAL A 61 -11.30 3.99 -12.92
CA VAL A 61 -10.26 5.02 -12.90
C VAL A 61 -10.06 5.56 -14.30
N PRO A 62 -9.50 6.78 -14.44
CA PRO A 62 -9.20 7.32 -15.76
C PRO A 62 -8.32 6.41 -16.58
N LYS A 63 -8.62 6.26 -17.86
CA LYS A 63 -7.83 5.43 -18.76
C LYS A 63 -6.51 6.09 -19.15
N GLU A 64 -6.48 7.42 -19.16
CA GLU A 64 -5.28 8.15 -19.48
C GLU A 64 -4.28 8.03 -18.33
N VAL A 65 -3.06 7.63 -18.64
CA VAL A 65 -2.01 7.38 -17.65
C VAL A 65 -1.74 8.61 -16.78
N LYS A 66 -1.68 9.78 -17.40
CA LYS A 66 -1.41 11.02 -16.67
C LYS A 66 -2.47 11.32 -15.64
N LEU A 67 -3.74 11.14 -15.99
CA LEU A 67 -4.86 11.38 -15.09
C LEU A 67 -4.89 10.32 -13.97
N ARG A 68 -4.58 9.08 -14.29
CA ARG A 68 -4.51 8.01 -13.31
C ARG A 68 -3.43 8.27 -12.27
N ARG A 69 -2.25 8.70 -12.72
CA ARG A 69 -1.16 9.06 -11.82
C ARG A 69 -1.51 10.23 -10.92
N LYS A 70 -2.21 11.21 -11.48
CA LYS A 70 -2.66 12.36 -10.70
C LYS A 70 -3.63 11.92 -9.60
N LEU A 71 -4.57 11.04 -9.93
CA LEU A 71 -5.51 10.49 -8.96
C LEU A 71 -4.78 9.68 -7.89
N GLU A 72 -3.85 8.85 -8.30
CA GLU A 72 -3.04 8.06 -7.36
C GLU A 72 -2.32 8.97 -6.36
N GLN A 73 -1.66 10.03 -6.85
CA GLN A 73 -0.95 10.96 -5.99
C GLN A 73 -1.89 11.69 -5.03
N GLN A 74 -3.05 12.08 -5.50
CA GLN A 74 -4.06 12.72 -4.66
C GLN A 74 -4.51 11.78 -3.52
N LEU A 75 -4.73 10.51 -3.83
CA LEU A 75 -5.14 9.52 -2.83
C LEU A 75 -4.01 9.21 -1.84
N ILE A 76 -2.78 9.13 -2.32
CA ILE A 76 -1.63 8.89 -1.45
C ILE A 76 -1.48 10.03 -0.43
N TYR A 77 -1.58 11.28 -0.87
CA TYR A 77 -1.45 12.42 0.04
C TYR A 77 -2.68 12.64 0.91
N LEU A 78 -3.84 12.11 0.51
CA LEU A 78 -5.03 12.14 1.33
C LEU A 78 -4.98 11.12 2.48
N TRP A 79 -4.56 9.88 2.17
CA TRP A 79 -4.60 8.77 3.11
C TRP A 79 -3.27 8.51 3.82
N LEU A 80 -2.17 9.02 3.29
CA LEU A 80 -0.82 8.89 3.84
C LEU A 80 -0.47 7.42 4.17
N PRO A 81 -0.53 6.51 3.19
CA PRO A 81 -0.23 5.12 3.49
C PRO A 81 1.20 4.91 3.98
N PRO A 82 1.43 4.05 4.97
CA PRO A 82 2.75 3.90 5.56
C PRO A 82 3.78 3.23 4.65
N PHE A 83 3.35 2.51 3.62
CA PHE A 83 4.28 1.77 2.76
C PHE A 83 4.52 2.45 1.42
N ASN A 84 3.87 3.56 1.14
CA ASN A 84 4.14 4.32 -0.07
C ASN A 84 5.41 5.14 0.09
N LYS A 85 6.23 5.15 -0.96
CA LYS A 85 7.46 5.93 -1.02
C LYS A 85 7.24 7.41 -0.67
N GLU A 86 6.13 7.97 -1.15
CA GLU A 86 5.81 9.38 -1.00
C GLU A 86 5.49 9.79 0.44
N THR A 87 5.01 8.86 1.24
CA THR A 87 4.46 9.18 2.57
C THR A 87 5.02 8.36 3.71
N ARG A 88 5.82 7.34 3.43
CA ARG A 88 6.32 6.45 4.48
C ARG A 88 7.20 7.15 5.51
N ASP A 89 7.86 8.22 5.14
CA ASP A 89 8.71 8.97 6.06
C ASP A 89 7.92 9.71 7.14
N ARG A 90 6.62 9.83 6.96
CA ARG A 90 5.74 10.42 7.97
C ARG A 90 5.39 9.45 9.08
N TRP A 91 5.74 8.19 8.90
CA TRP A 91 5.44 7.13 9.86
C TRP A 91 6.71 6.67 10.56
N ALA A 92 6.70 6.66 11.88
CA ALA A 92 7.79 6.11 12.67
C ALA A 92 7.64 4.60 12.74
N THR A 93 8.07 3.91 11.71
CA THR A 93 7.93 2.47 11.62
C THR A 93 9.25 1.81 11.27
N THR A 94 9.49 0.63 11.84
CA THR A 94 10.66 -0.19 11.53
C THR A 94 10.49 -1.00 10.25
N PHE A 95 9.28 -1.09 9.71
CA PHE A 95 9.01 -1.93 8.53
C PHE A 95 9.61 -1.35 7.25
N THR A 96 9.72 -0.04 7.17
CA THR A 96 10.21 0.67 5.99
C THR A 96 11.54 1.35 6.23
N ASN A 97 12.09 1.18 7.40
CA ASN A 97 13.34 1.83 7.81
C ASN A 97 14.52 0.96 7.39
N ASN A 98 15.44 1.55 6.68
CA ASN A 98 16.64 0.86 6.21
C ASN A 98 17.86 1.38 6.88
#